data_302dd2d1425b41862356f4e4c1ed47d8
#
_entry.id   302dd2d1425b41862356f4e4c1ed47d8
#
_cell.length_a   1.000
_cell.length_b   1.000
_cell.length_c   1.000
_cell.angle_alpha   90.00
_cell.angle_beta   90.00
_cell.angle_gamma   90.00
#
_symmetry.space_group_name_H-M   'P 1'
#
loop_
_entity.id
_entity.type
_entity.pdbx_description
1 polymer ?
#
loop_
_entity_poly.entity_id
_entity_poly.type
_entity_poly.pdbx_seq_one_letter_code
_entity_poly.pdbx_strand_id
1 'polypeptide(L)'
;MSPTAQRFPSRRRFLVGLGLLTQIAAAPKPPVITVLGDSITAGLGLPARDAMPAQLQAALGRLGVSAVVRAAGVSGDTSGGGLARLGFSVASDTTVCVVALGGNDLLQGVEPAQTKANLRGVLQKLKARGVGAVLVGVGAPPLIGAAYAREFNAIYPSLAREFSVPLYANILAGVGGNRALMQRDGIHPNAAGAKRIGEALAPVVAQALRR
;
A
#
# COMPACT_ATOMS: atom_id res chain seq x y z
N MET A 1 -11.78 98.42 -9.90
CA MET A 1 -10.71 97.61 -9.28
C MET A 1 -11.38 96.44 -8.67
N SER A 2 -11.34 95.26 -9.39
CA SER A 2 -11.93 93.98 -8.92
C SER A 2 -10.85 93.07 -8.40
N PRO A 3 -11.02 92.33 -7.30
CA PRO A 3 -10.05 91.38 -6.82
C PRO A 3 -10.26 90.01 -7.46
N THR A 4 -9.15 89.43 -7.88
CA THR A 4 -8.97 88.14 -8.52
C THR A 4 -9.17 87.02 -7.48
N ALA A 5 -10.06 86.10 -7.78
CA ALA A 5 -10.30 84.90 -6.92
C ALA A 5 -9.27 83.81 -7.33
N GLN A 6 -8.40 83.37 -6.43
CA GLN A 6 -7.55 82.26 -6.53
C GLN A 6 -8.30 80.92 -6.30
N ARG A 7 -8.32 80.04 -7.28
CA ARG A 7 -8.83 78.68 -7.16
C ARG A 7 -7.74 77.76 -6.64
N PHE A 8 -8.00 77.07 -5.49
CA PHE A 8 -7.14 75.99 -4.98
C PHE A 8 -7.47 74.66 -5.66
N PRO A 9 -6.51 73.81 -6.01
CA PRO A 9 -6.76 72.51 -6.62
C PRO A 9 -7.20 71.49 -5.56
N SER A 10 -8.25 70.75 -5.88
CA SER A 10 -8.79 69.66 -5.06
C SER A 10 -7.83 68.46 -4.96
N ARG A 11 -7.47 68.09 -3.75
CA ARG A 11 -6.70 66.87 -3.45
C ARG A 11 -7.57 65.62 -3.73
N ARG A 12 -7.36 64.99 -4.88
CA ARG A 12 -7.87 63.61 -5.15
C ARG A 12 -7.17 62.64 -4.23
N ARG A 13 -7.88 62.09 -3.23
CA ARG A 13 -7.41 60.95 -2.43
C ARG A 13 -7.44 59.69 -3.30
N PHE A 14 -6.27 59.19 -3.70
CA PHE A 14 -6.13 57.85 -4.25
C PHE A 14 -6.28 56.83 -3.12
N LEU A 15 -7.40 56.11 -3.10
CA LEU A 15 -7.60 54.91 -2.29
C LEU A 15 -6.86 53.77 -2.98
N VAL A 16 -5.67 53.42 -2.47
CA VAL A 16 -4.97 52.22 -2.85
C VAL A 16 -5.67 51.03 -2.17
N GLY A 17 -6.52 50.32 -2.90
CA GLY A 17 -7.12 49.09 -2.45
C GLY A 17 -6.07 48.01 -2.33
N LEU A 18 -5.69 47.64 -1.11
CA LEU A 18 -4.80 46.50 -0.83
C LEU A 18 -5.61 45.22 -1.05
N GLY A 19 -5.54 44.67 -2.27
CA GLY A 19 -6.14 43.35 -2.59
C GLY A 19 -5.38 42.25 -1.85
N LEU A 20 -5.98 41.63 -0.85
CA LEU A 20 -5.50 40.39 -0.26
C LEU A 20 -5.61 39.29 -1.31
N LEU A 21 -4.49 38.95 -1.95
CA LEU A 21 -4.34 37.72 -2.72
C LEU A 21 -4.31 36.54 -1.73
N THR A 22 -5.46 35.93 -1.48
CA THR A 22 -5.53 34.64 -0.81
C THR A 22 -4.88 33.60 -1.71
N GLN A 23 -3.64 33.21 -1.39
CA GLN A 23 -3.01 32.03 -2.00
C GLN A 23 -3.82 30.80 -1.61
N ILE A 24 -4.60 30.27 -2.54
CA ILE A 24 -5.22 28.95 -2.40
C ILE A 24 -4.07 27.94 -2.47
N ALA A 25 -3.60 27.48 -1.33
CA ALA A 25 -2.64 26.40 -1.27
C ALA A 25 -3.27 25.16 -1.93
N ALA A 26 -2.61 24.63 -2.96
CA ALA A 26 -3.04 23.39 -3.61
C ALA A 26 -3.15 22.29 -2.55
N ALA A 27 -4.27 21.57 -2.53
CA ALA A 27 -4.43 20.45 -1.61
C ALA A 27 -3.28 19.45 -1.79
N PRO A 28 -2.70 18.90 -0.71
CA PRO A 28 -1.61 17.96 -0.80
C PRO A 28 -2.03 16.74 -1.62
N LYS A 29 -1.16 16.27 -2.50
CA LYS A 29 -1.43 15.07 -3.33
C LYS A 29 -1.69 13.88 -2.41
N PRO A 30 -2.69 13.03 -2.72
CA PRO A 30 -2.94 11.84 -1.93
C PRO A 30 -1.73 10.90 -1.95
N PRO A 31 -1.39 10.25 -0.82
CA PRO A 31 -0.31 9.30 -0.76
C PRO A 31 -0.54 8.13 -1.71
N VAL A 32 0.54 7.62 -2.31
CA VAL A 32 0.52 6.48 -3.21
C VAL A 32 0.94 5.23 -2.45
N ILE A 33 0.10 4.22 -2.51
CA ILE A 33 0.34 2.89 -1.94
C ILE A 33 0.59 1.93 -3.09
N THR A 34 1.75 1.29 -3.15
CA THR A 34 2.01 0.22 -4.11
C THR A 34 1.88 -1.13 -3.42
N VAL A 35 1.06 -2.03 -3.95
CA VAL A 35 0.94 -3.40 -3.46
C VAL A 35 1.83 -4.30 -4.32
N LEU A 36 3.00 -4.64 -3.80
CA LEU A 36 3.95 -5.58 -4.41
C LEU A 36 3.58 -7.01 -3.99
N GLY A 37 3.16 -7.84 -4.93
CA GLY A 37 2.67 -9.18 -4.59
C GLY A 37 2.57 -10.12 -5.79
N ASP A 38 1.89 -11.22 -5.56
CA ASP A 38 1.72 -12.31 -6.51
C ASP A 38 0.33 -12.32 -7.18
N SER A 39 -0.24 -13.49 -7.45
CA SER A 39 -1.54 -13.69 -8.09
C SER A 39 -2.71 -13.11 -7.29
N ILE A 40 -2.66 -13.09 -5.96
CA ILE A 40 -3.71 -12.49 -5.12
C ILE A 40 -3.73 -10.96 -5.35
N THR A 41 -2.56 -10.35 -5.44
CA THR A 41 -2.42 -8.92 -5.76
C THR A 41 -2.78 -8.63 -7.21
N ALA A 42 -2.41 -9.49 -8.14
CA ALA A 42 -2.80 -9.36 -9.56
C ALA A 42 -4.31 -9.50 -9.78
N GLY A 43 -5.03 -10.14 -8.84
CA GLY A 43 -6.45 -10.41 -8.96
C GLY A 43 -6.76 -11.55 -9.95
N LEU A 44 -5.93 -12.61 -9.94
CA LEU A 44 -6.09 -13.77 -10.82
C LEU A 44 -7.54 -14.29 -10.79
N GLY A 45 -8.15 -14.40 -11.97
CA GLY A 45 -9.54 -14.87 -12.12
C GLY A 45 -10.62 -13.85 -11.75
N LEU A 46 -10.24 -12.60 -11.45
CA LEU A 46 -11.18 -11.52 -11.07
C LEU A 46 -11.11 -10.34 -12.04
N PRO A 47 -12.23 -9.64 -12.27
CA PRO A 47 -12.18 -8.30 -12.85
C PRO A 47 -11.33 -7.36 -11.99
N ALA A 48 -10.66 -6.38 -12.61
CA ALA A 48 -9.74 -5.47 -11.90
C ALA A 48 -10.39 -4.73 -10.72
N ARG A 49 -11.68 -4.37 -10.83
CA ARG A 49 -12.44 -3.71 -9.75
C ARG A 49 -12.67 -4.59 -8.52
N ASP A 50 -12.63 -5.91 -8.69
CA ASP A 50 -12.86 -6.90 -7.62
C ASP A 50 -11.53 -7.44 -7.06
N ALA A 51 -10.39 -7.08 -7.67
CA ALA A 51 -9.07 -7.46 -7.18
C ALA A 51 -8.75 -6.79 -5.84
N MET A 52 -7.95 -7.45 -5.02
CA MET A 52 -7.61 -7.04 -3.65
C MET A 52 -7.10 -5.58 -3.56
N PRO A 53 -6.23 -5.06 -4.45
CA PRO A 53 -5.79 -3.67 -4.38
C PRO A 53 -6.92 -2.65 -4.57
N ALA A 54 -7.88 -2.91 -5.46
CA ALA A 54 -9.05 -2.05 -5.65
C ALA A 54 -9.96 -2.07 -4.41
N GLN A 55 -10.13 -3.24 -3.80
CA GLN A 55 -10.91 -3.40 -2.57
C GLN A 55 -10.22 -2.72 -1.37
N LEU A 56 -8.89 -2.77 -1.31
CA LEU A 56 -8.10 -2.02 -0.32
C LEU A 56 -8.30 -0.51 -0.47
N GLN A 57 -8.24 0.02 -1.71
CA GLN A 57 -8.48 1.45 -1.95
C GLN A 57 -9.88 1.87 -1.50
N ALA A 58 -10.91 1.09 -1.85
CA ALA A 58 -12.28 1.36 -1.42
C ALA A 58 -12.42 1.31 0.11
N ALA A 59 -11.74 0.36 0.77
CA ALA A 59 -11.76 0.22 2.23
C ALA A 59 -11.05 1.40 2.93
N LEU A 60 -9.92 1.88 2.40
CA LEU A 60 -9.23 3.08 2.90
C LEU A 60 -10.13 4.31 2.79
N GLY A 61 -10.83 4.48 1.66
CA GLY A 61 -11.81 5.56 1.48
C GLY A 61 -12.92 5.54 2.54
N ARG A 62 -13.44 4.35 2.90
CA ARG A 62 -14.43 4.20 4.00
C ARG A 62 -13.86 4.56 5.38
N LEU A 63 -12.55 4.48 5.57
CA LEU A 63 -11.85 4.93 6.79
C LEU A 63 -11.49 6.43 6.74
N GLY A 64 -11.93 7.17 5.72
CA GLY A 64 -11.59 8.58 5.53
C GLY A 64 -10.15 8.82 5.06
N VAL A 65 -9.45 7.77 4.60
CA VAL A 65 -8.08 7.87 4.10
C VAL A 65 -8.12 8.02 2.57
N SER A 66 -7.85 9.23 2.09
CA SER A 66 -7.67 9.49 0.65
C SER A 66 -6.29 9.02 0.23
N ALA A 67 -6.22 7.95 -0.58
CA ALA A 67 -4.98 7.38 -1.08
C ALA A 67 -5.19 6.78 -2.49
N VAL A 68 -4.12 6.69 -3.27
CA VAL A 68 -4.10 5.96 -4.54
C VAL A 68 -3.43 4.61 -4.33
N VAL A 69 -4.13 3.51 -4.62
CA VAL A 69 -3.57 2.15 -4.52
C VAL A 69 -3.21 1.63 -5.91
N ARG A 70 -1.93 1.30 -6.12
CA ARG A 70 -1.40 0.70 -7.35
C ARG A 70 -1.13 -0.78 -7.14
N ALA A 71 -1.68 -1.59 -8.03
CA ALA A 71 -1.38 -3.02 -8.08
C ALA A 71 -0.04 -3.25 -8.79
N ALA A 72 0.86 -3.97 -8.14
CA ALA A 72 2.12 -4.47 -8.67
C ALA A 72 2.23 -5.98 -8.42
N GLY A 73 1.15 -6.71 -8.73
CA GLY A 73 1.06 -8.16 -8.63
C GLY A 73 1.50 -8.84 -9.91
N VAL A 74 2.24 -9.93 -9.79
CA VAL A 74 2.60 -10.83 -10.90
C VAL A 74 2.26 -12.26 -10.48
N SER A 75 1.36 -12.91 -11.22
CA SER A 75 0.95 -14.28 -10.90
C SER A 75 2.15 -15.25 -10.96
N GLY A 76 2.26 -16.10 -9.94
CA GLY A 76 3.39 -17.03 -9.81
C GLY A 76 4.64 -16.44 -9.17
N ASP A 77 4.66 -15.15 -8.85
CA ASP A 77 5.84 -14.47 -8.33
C ASP A 77 6.22 -14.95 -6.92
N THR A 78 7.50 -15.24 -6.75
CA THR A 78 8.10 -15.57 -5.45
C THR A 78 8.64 -14.33 -4.77
N SER A 79 9.11 -14.46 -3.53
CA SER A 79 9.84 -13.40 -2.85
C SER A 79 11.08 -12.94 -3.62
N GLY A 80 11.77 -13.89 -4.30
CA GLY A 80 12.93 -13.62 -5.17
C GLY A 80 12.55 -12.82 -6.40
N GLY A 81 11.45 -13.19 -7.09
CA GLY A 81 10.95 -12.47 -8.25
C GLY A 81 10.55 -11.05 -7.88
N GLY A 82 9.79 -10.87 -6.77
CA GLY A 82 9.43 -9.56 -6.27
C GLY A 82 10.63 -8.68 -5.90
N LEU A 83 11.68 -9.27 -5.30
CA LEU A 83 12.94 -8.56 -5.01
C LEU A 83 13.65 -8.10 -6.30
N ALA A 84 13.69 -8.96 -7.32
CA ALA A 84 14.35 -8.64 -8.58
C ALA A 84 13.67 -7.47 -9.32
N ARG A 85 12.34 -7.43 -9.33
CA ARG A 85 11.58 -6.38 -10.02
C ARG A 85 11.22 -5.15 -9.16
N LEU A 86 11.64 -5.09 -7.90
CA LEU A 86 11.26 -4.02 -6.96
C LEU A 86 11.48 -2.62 -7.54
N GLY A 87 12.66 -2.39 -8.14
CA GLY A 87 13.04 -1.09 -8.70
C GLY A 87 12.11 -0.60 -9.80
N PHE A 88 11.59 -1.52 -10.60
CA PHE A 88 10.65 -1.24 -11.68
C PHE A 88 9.20 -1.13 -11.18
N SER A 89 8.81 -2.00 -10.25
CA SER A 89 7.42 -2.16 -9.82
C SER A 89 6.97 -1.14 -8.77
N VAL A 90 7.91 -0.64 -7.96
CA VAL A 90 7.64 0.38 -6.93
C VAL A 90 8.17 1.72 -7.43
N ALA A 91 7.28 2.56 -7.96
CA ALA A 91 7.62 3.87 -8.51
C ALA A 91 8.15 4.83 -7.42
N SER A 92 8.88 5.87 -7.84
CA SER A 92 9.54 6.83 -6.94
C SER A 92 8.57 7.67 -6.10
N ASP A 93 7.32 7.82 -6.54
CA ASP A 93 6.26 8.55 -5.83
C ASP A 93 5.49 7.67 -4.82
N THR A 94 5.90 6.40 -4.63
CA THR A 94 5.29 5.50 -3.65
C THR A 94 5.61 5.98 -2.23
N THR A 95 4.56 6.23 -1.45
CA THR A 95 4.68 6.60 -0.02
C THR A 95 4.82 5.34 0.85
N VAL A 96 3.99 4.32 0.60
CA VAL A 96 3.99 3.04 1.33
C VAL A 96 3.93 1.89 0.35
N CYS A 97 4.77 0.88 0.54
CA CYS A 97 4.71 -0.40 -0.18
C CYS A 97 4.13 -1.49 0.73
N VAL A 98 3.03 -2.10 0.30
CA VAL A 98 2.48 -3.32 0.89
C VAL A 98 3.17 -4.51 0.25
N VAL A 99 3.97 -5.25 1.01
CA VAL A 99 4.74 -6.41 0.54
C VAL A 99 3.97 -7.68 0.84
N ALA A 100 3.32 -8.25 -0.17
CA ALA A 100 2.45 -9.43 -0.09
C ALA A 100 3.01 -10.55 -0.98
N LEU A 101 4.14 -11.10 -0.56
CA LEU A 101 4.92 -12.14 -1.27
C LEU A 101 5.24 -13.31 -0.34
N GLY A 102 5.55 -14.46 -0.91
CA GLY A 102 5.95 -15.67 -0.22
C GLY A 102 4.95 -16.83 -0.35
N GLY A 103 3.76 -16.58 -0.90
CA GLY A 103 2.78 -17.63 -1.20
C GLY A 103 3.35 -18.66 -2.17
N ASN A 104 3.97 -18.21 -3.25
CA ASN A 104 4.60 -19.10 -4.22
C ASN A 104 5.89 -19.73 -3.70
N ASP A 105 6.64 -19.08 -2.82
CA ASP A 105 7.77 -19.71 -2.12
C ASP A 105 7.29 -20.94 -1.34
N LEU A 106 6.20 -20.79 -0.60
CA LEU A 106 5.57 -21.88 0.15
C LEU A 106 5.11 -23.01 -0.75
N LEU A 107 4.41 -22.70 -1.85
CA LEU A 107 3.89 -23.67 -2.80
C LEU A 107 4.99 -24.44 -3.54
N GLN A 108 6.13 -23.79 -3.77
CA GLN A 108 7.30 -24.38 -4.45
C GLN A 108 8.30 -25.03 -3.50
N GLY A 109 8.06 -25.00 -2.19
CA GLY A 109 8.98 -25.55 -1.19
C GLY A 109 10.32 -24.83 -1.12
N VAL A 110 10.34 -23.52 -1.40
CA VAL A 110 11.56 -22.70 -1.25
C VAL A 110 11.98 -22.70 0.21
N GLU A 111 13.27 -22.87 0.48
CA GLU A 111 13.81 -22.86 1.82
C GLU A 111 13.41 -21.60 2.60
N PRO A 112 12.88 -21.70 3.84
CA PRO A 112 12.45 -20.56 4.64
C PRO A 112 13.53 -19.50 4.80
N ALA A 113 14.79 -19.91 4.93
CA ALA A 113 15.92 -19.00 5.02
C ALA A 113 16.09 -18.14 3.75
N GLN A 114 15.87 -18.73 2.56
CA GLN A 114 15.94 -18.00 1.30
C GLN A 114 14.77 -17.01 1.15
N THR A 115 13.54 -17.46 1.45
CA THR A 115 12.36 -16.58 1.47
C THR A 115 12.59 -15.39 2.42
N LYS A 116 13.11 -15.64 3.61
CA LYS A 116 13.45 -14.61 4.59
C LYS A 116 14.49 -13.63 4.06
N ALA A 117 15.55 -14.13 3.42
CA ALA A 117 16.62 -13.30 2.85
C ALA A 117 16.07 -12.39 1.73
N ASN A 118 15.23 -12.90 0.84
CA ASN A 118 14.60 -12.14 -0.22
C ASN A 118 13.69 -11.03 0.32
N LEU A 119 12.79 -11.36 1.26
CA LEU A 119 11.89 -10.37 1.89
C LEU A 119 12.67 -9.32 2.69
N ARG A 120 13.76 -9.70 3.38
CA ARG A 120 14.68 -8.75 4.01
C ARG A 120 15.28 -7.80 2.99
N GLY A 121 15.74 -8.31 1.85
CA GLY A 121 16.26 -7.50 0.74
C GLY A 121 15.24 -6.50 0.20
N VAL A 122 13.96 -6.91 0.07
CA VAL A 122 12.85 -6.01 -0.29
C VAL A 122 12.73 -4.87 0.73
N LEU A 123 12.64 -5.20 2.02
CA LEU A 123 12.47 -4.20 3.09
C LEU A 123 13.68 -3.26 3.19
N GLN A 124 14.91 -3.76 3.03
CA GLN A 124 16.13 -2.95 3.00
C GLN A 124 16.11 -1.93 1.85
N LYS A 125 15.75 -2.39 0.64
CA LYS A 125 15.66 -1.49 -0.53
C LYS A 125 14.55 -0.45 -0.39
N LEU A 126 13.40 -0.79 0.18
CA LEU A 126 12.33 0.17 0.48
C LEU A 126 12.80 1.22 1.49
N LYS A 127 13.41 0.77 2.60
CA LYS A 127 13.97 1.66 3.62
C LYS A 127 15.03 2.62 3.05
N ALA A 128 15.95 2.12 2.23
CA ALA A 128 16.98 2.93 1.57
C ALA A 128 16.39 4.00 0.63
N ARG A 129 15.19 3.79 0.11
CA ARG A 129 14.44 4.72 -0.74
C ARG A 129 13.51 5.66 0.04
N GLY A 130 13.47 5.56 1.37
CA GLY A 130 12.51 6.33 2.18
C GLY A 130 11.04 5.91 2.01
N VAL A 131 10.78 4.72 1.44
CA VAL A 131 9.43 4.19 1.24
C VAL A 131 9.00 3.43 2.49
N GLY A 132 7.89 3.81 3.09
CA GLY A 132 7.28 3.05 4.18
C GLY A 132 6.87 1.64 3.73
N ALA A 133 6.84 0.68 4.65
CA ALA A 133 6.45 -0.69 4.32
C ALA A 133 5.35 -1.23 5.25
N VAL A 134 4.47 -2.05 4.70
CA VAL A 134 3.59 -2.97 5.43
C VAL A 134 3.92 -4.37 4.98
N LEU A 135 4.24 -5.25 5.91
CA LEU A 135 4.51 -6.65 5.59
C LEU A 135 3.23 -7.48 5.73
N VAL A 136 2.94 -8.28 4.71
CA VAL A 136 1.78 -9.18 4.70
C VAL A 136 2.28 -10.60 4.74
N GLY A 137 1.90 -11.33 5.79
CA GLY A 137 2.34 -12.70 6.02
C GLY A 137 1.55 -13.73 5.22
N VAL A 138 2.17 -14.91 5.11
CA VAL A 138 1.57 -16.13 4.58
C VAL A 138 1.69 -17.20 5.64
N GLY A 139 0.61 -17.93 5.91
CA GLY A 139 0.59 -19.01 6.89
C GLY A 139 0.90 -20.37 6.25
N ALA A 140 1.94 -21.04 6.71
CA ALA A 140 2.27 -22.41 6.35
C ALA A 140 1.56 -23.40 7.28
N PRO A 141 0.69 -24.33 6.77
CA PRO A 141 0.04 -25.31 7.60
C PRO A 141 1.02 -26.39 8.09
N PRO A 142 0.86 -26.95 9.31
CA PRO A 142 1.78 -27.98 9.84
C PRO A 142 1.86 -29.24 8.97
N LEU A 143 0.84 -29.49 8.16
CA LEU A 143 0.73 -30.69 7.29
C LEU A 143 1.86 -30.77 6.24
N ILE A 144 2.46 -29.64 5.84
CA ILE A 144 3.58 -29.61 4.89
C ILE A 144 4.94 -29.95 5.52
N GLY A 145 4.96 -30.30 6.81
CA GLY A 145 6.15 -30.56 7.60
C GLY A 145 6.27 -29.58 8.78
N ALA A 146 6.20 -30.10 9.99
CA ALA A 146 6.12 -29.24 11.21
C ALA A 146 7.34 -28.33 11.38
N ALA A 147 8.55 -28.79 11.05
CA ALA A 147 9.79 -27.99 11.12
C ALA A 147 9.74 -26.84 10.11
N TYR A 148 9.48 -27.17 8.84
CA TYR A 148 9.36 -26.17 7.77
C TYR A 148 8.30 -25.13 8.08
N ALA A 149 7.08 -25.56 8.46
CA ALA A 149 5.99 -24.65 8.79
C ALA A 149 6.35 -23.70 9.95
N ARG A 150 7.01 -24.18 10.99
CA ARG A 150 7.46 -23.36 12.11
C ARG A 150 8.47 -22.30 11.65
N GLU A 151 9.47 -22.68 10.85
CA GLU A 151 10.48 -21.77 10.34
C GLU A 151 9.87 -20.73 9.39
N PHE A 152 9.01 -21.17 8.45
CA PHE A 152 8.33 -20.29 7.52
C PHE A 152 7.42 -19.29 8.22
N ASN A 153 6.61 -19.74 9.18
CA ASN A 153 5.71 -18.88 9.94
C ASN A 153 6.46 -17.84 10.81
N ALA A 154 7.72 -18.11 11.18
CA ALA A 154 8.55 -17.17 11.93
C ALA A 154 9.14 -16.04 11.09
N ILE A 155 9.14 -16.14 9.74
CA ILE A 155 9.74 -15.16 8.82
C ILE A 155 9.14 -13.77 9.04
N TYR A 156 7.83 -13.64 8.85
CA TYR A 156 7.13 -12.36 8.82
C TYR A 156 7.18 -11.62 10.18
N PRO A 157 6.87 -12.27 11.32
CA PRO A 157 6.99 -11.61 12.62
C PRO A 157 8.43 -11.16 12.93
N SER A 158 9.44 -11.97 12.51
CA SER A 158 10.84 -11.61 12.75
C SER A 158 11.26 -10.37 11.94
N LEU A 159 10.89 -10.32 10.65
CA LEU A 159 11.18 -9.19 9.76
C LEU A 159 10.40 -7.93 10.16
N ALA A 160 9.14 -8.07 10.54
CA ALA A 160 8.33 -6.94 11.00
C ALA A 160 8.96 -6.25 12.23
N ARG A 161 9.49 -7.05 13.19
CA ARG A 161 10.24 -6.52 14.34
C ARG A 161 11.58 -5.90 13.92
N GLU A 162 12.35 -6.59 13.08
CA GLU A 162 13.66 -6.14 12.59
C GLU A 162 13.60 -4.76 11.93
N PHE A 163 12.56 -4.54 11.12
CA PHE A 163 12.38 -3.28 10.36
C PHE A 163 11.41 -2.30 11.03
N SER A 164 10.79 -2.66 12.15
CA SER A 164 9.76 -1.87 12.85
C SER A 164 8.60 -1.49 11.93
N VAL A 165 8.16 -2.41 11.07
CA VAL A 165 7.05 -2.19 10.12
C VAL A 165 5.77 -2.88 10.59
N PRO A 166 4.58 -2.34 10.28
CA PRO A 166 3.31 -3.02 10.52
C PRO A 166 3.25 -4.38 9.83
N LEU A 167 2.64 -5.34 10.51
CA LEU A 167 2.44 -6.71 10.03
C LEU A 167 0.95 -7.03 9.94
N TYR A 168 0.49 -7.45 8.75
CA TYR A 168 -0.75 -8.20 8.60
C TYR A 168 -0.39 -9.68 8.58
N ALA A 169 -0.69 -10.40 9.65
CA ALA A 169 -0.06 -11.69 9.95
C ALA A 169 -0.29 -12.79 8.92
N ASN A 170 -1.47 -12.82 8.26
CA ASN A 170 -1.79 -13.82 7.23
C ASN A 170 -2.78 -13.25 6.22
N ILE A 171 -2.39 -13.21 4.95
CA ILE A 171 -3.22 -12.65 3.85
C ILE A 171 -4.58 -13.37 3.72
N LEU A 172 -4.64 -14.66 4.01
CA LEU A 172 -5.84 -15.48 3.94
C LEU A 172 -6.58 -15.60 5.29
N ALA A 173 -6.26 -14.79 6.29
CA ALA A 173 -6.95 -14.83 7.58
C ALA A 173 -8.47 -14.59 7.42
N GLY A 174 -9.28 -15.55 7.89
CA GLY A 174 -10.74 -15.50 7.78
C GLY A 174 -11.30 -15.67 6.36
N VAL A 175 -10.44 -16.04 5.38
CA VAL A 175 -10.79 -16.31 3.99
C VAL A 175 -10.40 -17.71 3.57
N GLY A 176 -9.17 -18.12 3.84
CA GLY A 176 -8.65 -19.44 3.49
C GLY A 176 -9.49 -20.57 4.09
N GLY A 177 -9.74 -21.62 3.29
CA GLY A 177 -10.58 -22.76 3.69
C GLY A 177 -12.09 -22.50 3.62
N ASN A 178 -12.54 -21.26 3.44
CA ASN A 178 -13.96 -20.94 3.29
C ASN A 178 -14.36 -20.95 1.80
N ARG A 179 -15.09 -21.98 1.37
CA ARG A 179 -15.52 -22.15 -0.03
C ARG A 179 -16.34 -20.97 -0.57
N ALA A 180 -17.05 -20.23 0.28
CA ALA A 180 -17.81 -19.04 -0.14
C ALA A 180 -16.91 -17.84 -0.45
N LEU A 181 -15.64 -17.85 -0.02
CA LEU A 181 -14.68 -16.75 -0.19
C LEU A 181 -13.51 -17.12 -1.11
N MET A 182 -13.42 -18.37 -1.53
CA MET A 182 -12.35 -18.88 -2.39
C MET A 182 -12.87 -19.25 -3.78
N GLN A 183 -11.99 -19.21 -4.75
CA GLN A 183 -12.22 -19.77 -6.07
C GLN A 183 -12.22 -21.31 -6.01
N ARG A 184 -12.57 -21.98 -7.11
CA ARG A 184 -12.68 -23.46 -7.15
C ARG A 184 -11.33 -24.15 -6.89
N ASP A 185 -10.21 -23.46 -7.12
CA ASP A 185 -8.86 -24.00 -6.88
C ASP A 185 -8.48 -24.09 -5.40
N GLY A 186 -9.26 -23.46 -4.50
CA GLY A 186 -9.00 -23.43 -3.06
C GLY A 186 -7.76 -22.63 -2.64
N ILE A 187 -7.11 -21.95 -3.57
CA ILE A 187 -5.88 -21.17 -3.38
C ILE A 187 -6.15 -19.67 -3.46
N HIS A 188 -6.90 -19.26 -4.49
CA HIS A 188 -7.16 -17.84 -4.74
C HIS A 188 -8.50 -17.40 -4.14
N PRO A 189 -8.55 -16.20 -3.54
CA PRO A 189 -9.82 -15.61 -3.10
C PRO A 189 -10.72 -15.30 -4.30
N ASN A 190 -12.03 -15.47 -4.14
CA ASN A 190 -13.01 -14.91 -5.08
C ASN A 190 -13.25 -13.42 -4.77
N ALA A 191 -14.18 -12.75 -5.46
CA ALA A 191 -14.46 -11.32 -5.26
C ALA A 191 -14.82 -10.98 -3.81
N ALA A 192 -15.62 -11.84 -3.14
CA ALA A 192 -15.98 -11.64 -1.74
C ALA A 192 -14.77 -11.83 -0.81
N GLY A 193 -13.91 -12.80 -1.09
CA GLY A 193 -12.65 -13.02 -0.36
C GLY A 193 -11.68 -11.88 -0.55
N ALA A 194 -11.48 -11.39 -1.78
CA ALA A 194 -10.61 -10.24 -2.07
C ALA A 194 -11.10 -8.97 -1.35
N LYS A 195 -12.41 -8.74 -1.32
CA LYS A 195 -13.03 -7.65 -0.56
C LYS A 195 -12.71 -7.77 0.93
N ARG A 196 -12.90 -8.96 1.52
CA ARG A 196 -12.61 -9.20 2.94
C ARG A 196 -11.14 -8.98 3.27
N ILE A 197 -10.22 -9.39 2.41
CA ILE A 197 -8.78 -9.13 2.58
C ILE A 197 -8.51 -7.62 2.54
N GLY A 198 -9.02 -6.91 1.56
CA GLY A 198 -8.85 -5.46 1.44
C GLY A 198 -9.37 -4.70 2.66
N GLU A 199 -10.55 -5.09 3.17
CA GLU A 199 -11.14 -4.49 4.38
C GLU A 199 -10.30 -4.76 5.64
N ALA A 200 -9.78 -5.97 5.82
CA ALA A 200 -8.96 -6.34 6.97
C ALA A 200 -7.55 -5.70 6.91
N LEU A 201 -7.00 -5.49 5.71
CA LEU A 201 -5.68 -4.88 5.51
C LEU A 201 -5.73 -3.35 5.66
N ALA A 202 -6.83 -2.68 5.34
CA ALA A 202 -6.94 -1.23 5.31
C ALA A 202 -6.54 -0.53 6.62
N PRO A 203 -6.94 -0.99 7.83
CA PRO A 203 -6.51 -0.37 9.09
C PRO A 203 -4.99 -0.41 9.28
N VAL A 204 -4.34 -1.53 8.88
CA VAL A 204 -2.89 -1.71 9.01
C VAL A 204 -2.13 -0.77 8.07
N VAL A 205 -2.64 -0.61 6.83
CA VAL A 205 -2.08 0.34 5.84
C VAL A 205 -2.32 1.79 6.27
N ALA A 206 -3.51 2.12 6.79
CA ALA A 206 -3.81 3.45 7.32
C ALA A 206 -2.88 3.82 8.49
N GLN A 207 -2.51 2.86 9.34
CA GLN A 207 -1.52 3.07 10.40
C GLN A 207 -0.13 3.38 9.84
N ALA A 208 0.28 2.70 8.77
CA ALA A 208 1.59 2.93 8.14
C ALA A 208 1.72 4.33 7.52
N LEU A 209 0.62 4.90 7.01
CA LEU A 209 0.59 6.26 6.45
C LEU A 209 0.72 7.38 7.49
N ARG A 210 0.55 7.07 8.77
CA ARG A 210 0.65 8.04 9.89
C ARG A 210 2.03 8.06 10.55
N ARG A 211 2.95 7.20 10.13
CA ARG A 211 4.31 7.08 10.65
C ARG A 211 5.30 7.87 9.81
#